data_1aa7d446e0159e1dc495093db5c8047f
#
_entry.id   1aa7d446e0159e1dc495093db5c8047f
#
_cell.length_a   1.000
_cell.length_b   1.000
_cell.length_c   1.000
_cell.angle_alpha   90.00
_cell.angle_beta   90.00
_cell.angle_gamma   90.00
#
_symmetry.space_group_name_H-M   'P 1'
#
loop_
_entity.id
_entity.type
_entity.pdbx_description
1 polymer ?
#
loop_
_entity_poly.entity_id
_entity_poly.type
_entity_poly.pdbx_seq_one_letter_code
_entity_poly.pdbx_strand_id
1 'polypeptide(L)'
;MTFLFLNSSFYIIIYRAFHISFVPLTNSKPKKKKKTMGYDRLGPSGPSNPNQKDPATSLPELQKKTKTKLILFTLAVLVVGVVCFGIFAGIRAVDSGKTEPKLTRKPTQAISRTCSKSLYPNLCIDTLLDFPGSLTADENELIHISFNATLQKFSKALYTSSTITYTQMPPRVRSAYDSCLELLDDSVDALTRALSSVVVVSGDESHSDVMTWLSSAMTNHDTCTDGFDEIEGQGGEVKDQVIGAVKDLSEMVSNCLAIFAGKVKDLSGVPVVNNRKLLGTEETEELPNWLKREDRELLGTPTSAIQADITVSKDGSGTFKTIAEAIKKAPEHSSRRFVIYVKAGRYEEENLKVGRKKTNLMFIGDGKGKTVITGGKSIADDLTTFHTATF
;
A
#
# COMPACT_ATOMS: atom_id res chain seq x y z
N MET A 1 -19.54 -8.24 -11.53
CA MET A 1 -18.87 -9.39 -10.92
C MET A 1 -17.47 -8.92 -10.56
N THR A 2 -17.33 -8.31 -9.39
CA THR A 2 -16.10 -7.68 -8.95
C THR A 2 -15.44 -8.64 -7.97
N PHE A 3 -14.34 -9.25 -8.37
CA PHE A 3 -13.52 -10.10 -7.50
C PHE A 3 -12.72 -9.22 -6.56
N LEU A 4 -13.08 -9.21 -5.29
CA LEU A 4 -12.23 -8.72 -4.22
C LEU A 4 -11.20 -9.81 -3.90
N PHE A 5 -9.97 -9.65 -4.41
CA PHE A 5 -8.82 -10.45 -3.98
C PHE A 5 -8.37 -9.93 -2.61
N LEU A 6 -8.69 -10.66 -1.57
CA LEU A 6 -8.16 -10.44 -0.24
C LEU A 6 -7.19 -11.55 0.12
N ASN A 7 -6.04 -11.16 0.62
CA ASN A 7 -4.90 -11.95 1.11
C ASN A 7 -5.26 -13.38 1.54
N SER A 8 -4.46 -14.34 1.11
CA SER A 8 -4.63 -15.80 1.23
C SER A 8 -4.75 -16.39 2.64
N SER A 9 -4.89 -15.59 3.67
CA SER A 9 -5.28 -16.03 5.01
C SER A 9 -6.68 -15.57 5.39
N PHE A 10 -7.39 -14.89 4.48
CA PHE A 10 -8.74 -14.38 4.70
C PHE A 10 -9.70 -15.06 3.75
N TYR A 11 -10.22 -16.22 4.12
CA TYR A 11 -11.43 -16.73 3.52
C TYR A 11 -12.60 -15.94 4.11
N ILE A 12 -12.97 -14.82 3.48
CA ILE A 12 -14.29 -14.23 3.71
C ILE A 12 -15.24 -15.06 2.88
N ILE A 13 -15.77 -16.12 3.46
CA ILE A 13 -16.79 -16.95 2.83
C ILE A 13 -18.10 -16.24 3.03
N ILE A 14 -18.44 -15.40 2.06
CA ILE A 14 -19.75 -14.78 1.96
C ILE A 14 -20.57 -15.63 0.98
N TYR A 15 -20.91 -16.84 1.40
CA TYR A 15 -21.82 -17.69 0.63
C TYR A 15 -23.16 -17.81 1.36
N ARG A 16 -24.22 -17.93 0.61
CA ARG A 16 -25.63 -18.07 1.00
C ARG A 16 -26.35 -16.84 1.56
N ALA A 17 -25.67 -15.83 2.00
CA ALA A 17 -26.33 -14.66 2.57
C ALA A 17 -25.97 -13.35 1.90
N PHE A 18 -24.93 -13.30 1.08
CA PHE A 18 -24.39 -12.02 0.64
C PHE A 18 -24.61 -11.73 -0.84
N HIS A 19 -25.78 -11.22 -1.14
CA HIS A 19 -25.89 -10.12 -2.07
C HIS A 19 -25.93 -8.84 -1.24
N ILE A 20 -24.78 -8.24 -1.00
CA ILE A 20 -24.72 -6.87 -0.51
C ILE A 20 -25.32 -6.01 -1.63
N SER A 21 -26.50 -5.49 -1.40
CA SER A 21 -27.07 -4.50 -2.31
C SER A 21 -26.43 -3.17 -1.99
N PHE A 22 -25.42 -2.78 -2.77
CA PHE A 22 -24.93 -1.40 -2.77
C PHE A 22 -26.02 -0.52 -3.38
N VAL A 23 -26.67 0.28 -2.56
CA VAL A 23 -27.56 1.34 -3.00
C VAL A 23 -26.78 2.64 -2.98
N PRO A 24 -26.51 3.27 -4.13
CA PRO A 24 -25.94 4.61 -4.12
C PRO A 24 -26.99 5.58 -3.58
N LEU A 25 -26.68 6.26 -2.48
CA LEU A 25 -27.49 7.34 -1.95
C LEU A 25 -27.40 8.55 -2.88
N THR A 26 -28.51 8.82 -3.58
CA THR A 26 -28.67 10.05 -4.36
C THR A 26 -28.69 11.26 -3.43
N ASN A 27 -27.87 12.25 -3.75
CA ASN A 27 -27.70 13.54 -3.10
C ASN A 27 -28.98 14.22 -2.65
N SER A 28 -29.13 14.44 -1.36
CA SER A 28 -29.95 15.54 -0.82
C SER A 28 -29.04 16.53 -0.09
N LYS A 29 -28.87 17.72 -0.70
CA LYS A 29 -28.08 18.82 -0.15
C LYS A 29 -28.65 19.31 1.18
N PRO A 30 -27.88 19.45 2.27
CA PRO A 30 -28.34 20.18 3.46
C PRO A 30 -28.14 21.70 3.26
N LYS A 31 -29.21 22.45 3.51
CA LYS A 31 -29.23 23.91 3.55
C LYS A 31 -28.32 24.43 4.65
N LYS A 32 -27.30 25.23 4.30
CA LYS A 32 -26.45 25.99 5.23
C LYS A 32 -27.26 27.07 5.95
N LYS A 33 -27.40 26.97 7.26
CA LYS A 33 -27.76 28.09 8.13
C LYS A 33 -26.51 28.92 8.46
N LYS A 34 -26.50 30.16 7.99
CA LYS A 34 -25.53 31.19 8.41
C LYS A 34 -25.77 31.55 9.89
N LYS A 35 -24.71 31.47 10.69
CA LYS A 35 -24.65 32.09 12.02
C LYS A 35 -23.62 33.21 11.96
N THR A 36 -24.11 34.44 11.96
CA THR A 36 -23.34 35.67 12.15
C THR A 36 -22.94 35.77 13.61
N MET A 37 -21.69 35.99 13.89
CA MET A 37 -21.20 36.43 15.19
C MET A 37 -20.48 37.77 15.05
N GLY A 38 -21.01 38.80 15.70
CA GLY A 38 -20.50 40.16 15.67
C GLY A 38 -19.24 40.33 16.50
N TYR A 39 -18.40 41.23 16.05
CA TYR A 39 -17.25 41.74 16.76
C TYR A 39 -17.61 43.11 17.34
N ASP A 40 -17.50 43.24 18.67
CA ASP A 40 -17.55 44.51 19.34
C ASP A 40 -16.19 45.17 19.43
N ARG A 41 -16.23 46.47 19.12
CA ARG A 41 -15.16 47.44 19.16
C ARG A 41 -14.90 47.91 20.60
N LEU A 42 -13.65 48.08 20.97
CA LEU A 42 -13.26 49.09 21.95
C LEU A 42 -12.05 49.86 21.44
N GLY A 43 -12.23 51.16 21.40
CA GLY A 43 -11.27 52.15 20.91
C GLY A 43 -10.59 52.92 22.07
N PRO A 44 -10.04 54.11 21.89
CA PRO A 44 -8.65 54.39 22.19
C PRO A 44 -8.44 55.43 23.30
N SER A 45 -7.19 55.54 23.79
CA SER A 45 -6.74 56.78 24.46
C SER A 45 -5.21 56.91 24.39
N GLY A 46 -4.75 57.98 23.78
CA GLY A 46 -3.41 58.54 23.94
C GLY A 46 -3.48 59.65 25.03
N PRO A 47 -2.63 60.68 25.11
CA PRO A 47 -1.22 60.85 24.68
C PRO A 47 -0.33 61.46 25.80
N SER A 48 0.97 61.63 25.60
CA SER A 48 1.66 62.91 25.93
C SER A 48 3.21 62.76 25.97
N ASN A 49 3.78 63.67 25.34
CA ASN A 49 5.11 64.21 25.16
C ASN A 49 5.65 64.91 26.45
N PRO A 50 6.82 65.62 26.48
CA PRO A 50 8.11 65.56 25.78
C PRO A 50 9.35 65.90 26.65
N ASN A 51 10.51 66.01 25.97
CA ASN A 51 11.75 66.74 26.34
C ASN A 51 12.80 66.09 27.25
N GLN A 52 14.05 65.95 26.82
CA GLN A 52 15.05 67.03 26.90
C GLN A 52 16.47 66.53 26.50
N LYS A 53 17.04 67.29 25.51
CA LYS A 53 18.43 67.80 25.39
C LYS A 53 19.67 66.88 25.50
N ASP A 54 20.42 67.00 24.42
CA ASP A 54 21.88 66.80 24.29
C ASP A 54 22.74 67.61 25.26
N PRO A 55 24.05 67.34 25.43
CA PRO A 55 25.02 67.77 24.45
C PRO A 55 26.25 66.88 24.23
N ALA A 56 26.90 67.16 23.11
CA ALA A 56 28.18 66.74 22.58
C ALA A 56 29.37 66.69 23.54
N THR A 57 30.35 65.82 23.26
CA THR A 57 31.73 66.22 23.03
C THR A 57 32.68 65.00 22.79
N SER A 58 33.46 65.15 21.70
CA SER A 58 34.84 64.65 21.43
C SER A 58 35.10 63.20 21.02
N LEU A 59 35.40 63.05 19.75
CA LEU A 59 36.43 62.12 19.20
C LEU A 59 37.83 62.50 19.72
N PRO A 60 38.82 61.59 19.69
CA PRO A 60 39.29 60.84 18.53
C PRO A 60 40.03 59.53 18.78
N GLU A 61 40.41 58.87 17.70
CA GLU A 61 41.56 57.96 17.57
C GLU A 61 41.45 56.49 18.04
N LEU A 62 40.62 55.72 17.31
CA LEU A 62 40.80 54.26 17.25
C LEU A 62 40.39 53.61 15.92
N GLN A 63 40.44 54.33 14.82
CA GLN A 63 39.95 53.87 13.50
C GLN A 63 40.96 53.16 12.57
N LYS A 64 42.21 52.99 12.96
CA LYS A 64 43.20 52.36 12.05
C LYS A 64 43.44 50.88 12.27
N LYS A 65 43.20 50.33 13.47
CA LYS A 65 43.42 48.90 13.79
C LYS A 65 42.22 48.02 13.45
N THR A 66 41.00 48.57 13.34
CA THR A 66 39.79 47.83 13.03
C THR A 66 39.66 47.54 11.54
N LYS A 67 40.06 48.42 10.66
CA LYS A 67 39.96 48.22 9.20
C LYS A 67 40.87 47.11 8.70
N THR A 68 42.07 46.97 9.25
CA THR A 68 43.02 45.90 8.90
C THR A 68 42.52 44.51 9.39
N LYS A 69 41.93 44.44 10.57
CA LYS A 69 41.33 43.19 11.09
C LYS A 69 40.09 42.79 10.29
N LEU A 70 39.27 43.75 9.86
CA LEU A 70 38.10 43.50 9.04
C LEU A 70 38.49 42.98 7.63
N ILE A 71 39.51 43.58 7.02
CA ILE A 71 40.04 43.14 5.72
C ILE A 71 40.67 41.74 5.81
N LEU A 72 41.42 41.43 6.89
CA LEU A 72 41.95 40.10 7.09
C LEU A 72 40.85 39.04 7.34
N PHE A 73 39.81 39.42 8.06
CA PHE A 73 38.65 38.53 8.29
C PHE A 73 37.85 38.25 7.00
N THR A 74 37.62 39.29 6.15
CA THR A 74 36.95 39.08 4.88
C THR A 74 37.79 38.28 3.89
N LEU A 75 39.10 38.45 3.88
CA LEU A 75 40.01 37.61 3.09
C LEU A 75 40.01 36.15 3.56
N ALA A 76 40.01 35.91 4.86
CA ALA A 76 39.93 34.56 5.44
C ALA A 76 38.62 33.87 5.08
N VAL A 77 37.47 34.59 5.15
CA VAL A 77 36.16 34.07 4.75
C VAL A 77 36.10 33.77 3.25
N LEU A 78 36.69 34.59 2.40
CA LEU A 78 36.77 34.33 0.95
C LEU A 78 37.63 33.09 0.64
N VAL A 79 38.79 32.94 1.32
CA VAL A 79 39.63 31.75 1.11
C VAL A 79 38.89 30.48 1.55
N VAL A 80 38.23 30.49 2.71
CA VAL A 80 37.43 29.36 3.17
C VAL A 80 36.27 29.07 2.19
N GLY A 81 35.60 30.10 1.68
CA GLY A 81 34.53 29.97 0.67
C GLY A 81 35.03 29.32 -0.64
N VAL A 82 36.22 29.73 -1.13
CA VAL A 82 36.81 29.14 -2.35
C VAL A 82 37.24 27.69 -2.10
N VAL A 83 37.79 27.37 -0.93
CA VAL A 83 38.17 26.00 -0.58
C VAL A 83 36.91 25.11 -0.45
N CYS A 84 35.86 25.58 0.24
CA CYS A 84 34.61 24.85 0.36
C CYS A 84 33.94 24.66 -1.01
N PHE A 85 33.96 25.68 -1.86
CA PHE A 85 33.40 25.58 -3.23
C PHE A 85 34.22 24.62 -4.09
N GLY A 86 35.54 24.63 -3.98
CA GLY A 86 36.43 23.70 -4.67
C GLY A 86 36.21 22.25 -4.23
N ILE A 87 36.03 22.00 -2.92
CA ILE A 87 35.71 20.68 -2.38
C ILE A 87 34.34 20.24 -2.85
N PHE A 88 33.35 21.15 -2.81
CA PHE A 88 31.95 20.84 -3.26
C PHE A 88 31.87 20.60 -4.77
N ALA A 89 32.58 21.38 -5.57
CA ALA A 89 32.70 21.17 -7.01
C ALA A 89 33.47 19.88 -7.33
N GLY A 90 34.52 19.58 -6.58
CA GLY A 90 35.27 18.33 -6.69
C GLY A 90 34.45 17.10 -6.36
N ILE A 91 33.64 17.15 -5.31
CA ILE A 91 32.72 16.05 -4.95
C ILE A 91 31.65 15.86 -6.05
N ARG A 92 31.08 16.93 -6.60
CA ARG A 92 30.12 16.83 -7.72
C ARG A 92 30.76 16.37 -9.03
N ALA A 93 32.01 16.73 -9.31
CA ALA A 93 32.73 16.27 -10.50
C ALA A 93 33.09 14.78 -10.42
N VAL A 94 33.34 14.26 -9.21
CA VAL A 94 33.61 12.84 -8.99
C VAL A 94 32.31 12.01 -9.13
N ASP A 95 31.15 12.57 -8.75
CA ASP A 95 29.85 11.89 -8.86
C ASP A 95 29.27 11.92 -10.29
N SER A 96 29.70 12.88 -11.12
CA SER A 96 29.22 13.05 -12.50
C SER A 96 30.04 12.29 -13.57
N GLY A 97 31.08 11.55 -13.20
CA GLY A 97 32.06 11.00 -14.14
C GLY A 97 32.33 9.51 -14.06
N LYS A 98 31.66 8.77 -13.19
CA LYS A 98 31.75 7.29 -13.16
C LYS A 98 30.44 6.64 -13.60
N THR A 99 30.13 6.73 -14.89
CA THR A 99 29.49 5.60 -15.54
C THR A 99 30.56 4.49 -15.50
N GLU A 100 30.59 3.68 -14.45
CA GLU A 100 31.34 2.42 -14.53
C GLU A 100 30.85 1.70 -15.79
N PRO A 101 31.73 1.20 -16.66
CA PRO A 101 31.29 0.36 -17.74
C PRO A 101 30.55 -0.79 -17.07
N LYS A 102 29.23 -0.86 -17.25
CA LYS A 102 28.39 -1.98 -16.83
C LYS A 102 29.03 -3.19 -17.47
N LEU A 103 29.85 -3.89 -16.66
CA LEU A 103 30.51 -5.11 -17.13
C LEU A 103 29.38 -6.02 -17.57
N THR A 104 29.21 -6.21 -18.87
CA THR A 104 28.12 -7.00 -19.44
C THR A 104 28.37 -8.45 -19.01
N ARG A 105 27.97 -8.79 -17.80
CA ARG A 105 28.00 -10.14 -17.29
C ARG A 105 27.12 -10.97 -18.19
N LYS A 106 27.69 -11.96 -18.85
CA LYS A 106 26.88 -12.87 -19.67
C LYS A 106 26.01 -13.72 -18.75
N PRO A 107 24.73 -13.85 -19.03
CA PRO A 107 23.85 -14.73 -18.25
C PRO A 107 24.33 -16.18 -18.40
N THR A 108 24.23 -16.93 -17.30
CA THR A 108 24.44 -18.38 -17.34
C THR A 108 23.32 -19.06 -18.10
N GLN A 109 23.51 -20.32 -18.51
CA GLN A 109 22.48 -21.09 -19.16
C GLN A 109 21.26 -21.27 -18.24
N ALA A 110 21.47 -21.43 -16.93
CA ALA A 110 20.41 -21.51 -15.92
C ALA A 110 19.58 -20.23 -15.89
N ILE A 111 20.23 -19.05 -15.77
CA ILE A 111 19.55 -17.75 -15.80
C ILE A 111 18.76 -17.57 -17.10
N SER A 112 19.37 -17.86 -18.25
CA SER A 112 18.71 -17.71 -19.54
C SER A 112 17.48 -18.61 -19.67
N ARG A 113 17.56 -19.86 -19.19
CA ARG A 113 16.44 -20.81 -19.18
C ARG A 113 15.34 -20.36 -18.24
N THR A 114 15.69 -19.94 -17.04
CA THR A 114 14.72 -19.44 -16.03
C THR A 114 13.97 -18.23 -16.57
N CYS A 115 14.68 -17.23 -17.10
CA CYS A 115 14.08 -15.99 -17.60
C CYS A 115 13.35 -16.15 -18.94
N SER A 116 13.62 -17.19 -19.73
CA SER A 116 12.90 -17.44 -21.00
C SER A 116 11.41 -17.75 -20.79
N LYS A 117 11.02 -18.16 -19.59
CA LYS A 117 9.62 -18.44 -19.19
C LYS A 117 8.85 -17.17 -18.80
N SER A 118 9.53 -16.06 -18.63
CA SER A 118 8.93 -14.80 -18.12
C SER A 118 8.48 -13.88 -19.25
N LEU A 119 7.54 -12.96 -18.91
CA LEU A 119 7.02 -11.98 -19.88
C LEU A 119 8.03 -10.85 -20.14
N TYR A 120 8.87 -10.53 -19.15
CA TYR A 120 9.90 -9.48 -19.22
C TYR A 120 11.31 -10.10 -19.06
N PRO A 121 11.81 -10.85 -20.06
CA PRO A 121 13.03 -11.64 -19.90
C PRO A 121 14.28 -10.80 -19.68
N ASN A 122 14.38 -9.61 -20.28
CA ASN A 122 15.52 -8.72 -20.10
C ASN A 122 15.59 -8.20 -18.66
N LEU A 123 14.47 -7.73 -18.10
CA LEU A 123 14.39 -7.31 -16.71
C LEU A 123 14.70 -8.46 -15.74
N CYS A 124 14.23 -9.67 -16.05
CA CYS A 124 14.54 -10.87 -15.29
C CYS A 124 16.06 -11.15 -15.26
N ILE A 125 16.70 -11.15 -16.43
CA ILE A 125 18.15 -11.38 -16.55
C ILE A 125 18.93 -10.30 -15.79
N ASP A 126 18.62 -9.03 -15.99
CA ASP A 126 19.30 -7.92 -15.33
C ASP A 126 19.13 -8.01 -13.79
N THR A 127 17.92 -8.32 -13.33
CA THR A 127 17.64 -8.49 -11.89
C THR A 127 18.45 -9.62 -11.27
N LEU A 128 18.54 -10.76 -11.96
CA LEU A 128 19.30 -11.92 -11.46
C LEU A 128 20.80 -11.66 -11.53
N LEU A 129 21.31 -11.05 -12.58
CA LEU A 129 22.75 -10.74 -12.73
C LEU A 129 23.25 -9.74 -11.68
N ASP A 130 22.40 -8.82 -11.25
CA ASP A 130 22.73 -7.85 -10.19
C ASP A 130 22.70 -8.47 -8.78
N PHE A 131 22.14 -9.68 -8.62
CA PHE A 131 22.04 -10.32 -7.31
C PHE A 131 23.26 -11.19 -7.00
N PRO A 132 23.89 -11.04 -5.81
CA PRO A 132 25.04 -11.85 -5.41
C PRO A 132 24.72 -13.35 -5.41
N GLY A 133 25.62 -14.17 -5.97
CA GLY A 133 25.49 -15.64 -5.98
C GLY A 133 24.68 -16.20 -7.13
N SER A 134 23.98 -15.40 -7.93
CA SER A 134 23.11 -15.86 -9.02
C SER A 134 23.86 -16.63 -10.13
N LEU A 135 25.15 -16.32 -10.34
CA LEU A 135 25.94 -16.98 -11.40
C LEU A 135 26.26 -18.45 -11.11
N THR A 136 26.20 -18.87 -9.85
CA THR A 136 26.47 -20.25 -9.40
C THR A 136 25.18 -20.95 -8.96
N ALA A 137 24.06 -20.24 -8.94
CA ALA A 137 22.78 -20.73 -8.47
C ALA A 137 22.14 -21.71 -9.46
N ASP A 138 21.46 -22.72 -8.91
CA ASP A 138 20.60 -23.62 -9.68
C ASP A 138 19.23 -22.97 -9.98
N GLU A 139 18.35 -23.64 -10.71
CA GLU A 139 17.04 -23.11 -11.10
C GLU A 139 16.13 -22.83 -9.86
N ASN A 140 16.24 -23.61 -8.79
CA ASN A 140 15.44 -23.41 -7.56
C ASN A 140 15.97 -22.21 -6.76
N GLU A 141 17.28 -22.09 -6.67
CA GLU A 141 17.94 -20.95 -6.03
C GLU A 141 17.66 -19.67 -6.82
N LEU A 142 17.60 -19.71 -8.16
CA LEU A 142 17.25 -18.57 -8.99
C LEU A 142 15.79 -18.09 -8.76
N ILE A 143 14.86 -19.02 -8.51
CA ILE A 143 13.50 -18.66 -8.11
C ILE A 143 13.53 -17.90 -6.79
N HIS A 144 14.21 -18.44 -5.78
CA HIS A 144 14.34 -17.79 -4.49
C HIS A 144 15.01 -16.41 -4.59
N ILE A 145 16.06 -16.29 -5.39
CA ILE A 145 16.75 -15.03 -5.67
C ILE A 145 15.80 -14.02 -6.33
N SER A 146 14.98 -14.43 -7.31
CA SER A 146 14.05 -13.53 -7.99
C SER A 146 12.99 -12.96 -7.02
N PHE A 147 12.46 -13.80 -6.12
CA PHE A 147 11.53 -13.35 -5.08
C PHE A 147 12.18 -12.38 -4.10
N ASN A 148 13.40 -12.71 -3.64
CA ASN A 148 14.14 -11.85 -2.72
C ASN A 148 14.50 -10.49 -3.36
N ALA A 149 14.96 -10.48 -4.60
CA ALA A 149 15.25 -9.25 -5.34
C ALA A 149 13.98 -8.38 -5.50
N THR A 150 12.85 -9.00 -5.82
CA THR A 150 11.56 -8.32 -5.93
C THR A 150 11.12 -7.74 -4.59
N LEU A 151 11.21 -8.50 -3.51
CA LEU A 151 10.91 -8.02 -2.16
C LEU A 151 11.79 -6.83 -1.75
N GLN A 152 13.08 -6.89 -2.04
CA GLN A 152 14.00 -5.78 -1.76
C GLN A 152 13.63 -4.50 -2.54
N LYS A 153 13.20 -4.65 -3.80
CA LYS A 153 12.76 -3.51 -4.62
C LYS A 153 11.47 -2.89 -4.08
N PHE A 154 10.47 -3.70 -3.71
CA PHE A 154 9.25 -3.20 -3.05
C PHE A 154 9.55 -2.50 -1.73
N SER A 155 10.39 -3.09 -0.88
CA SER A 155 10.82 -2.50 0.38
C SER A 155 11.54 -1.16 0.18
N LYS A 156 12.39 -1.06 -0.86
CA LYS A 156 13.04 0.19 -1.23
C LYS A 156 12.04 1.22 -1.73
N ALA A 157 11.07 0.82 -2.57
CA ALA A 157 10.04 1.71 -3.07
C ALA A 157 9.17 2.26 -1.93
N LEU A 158 8.75 1.39 -1.00
CA LEU A 158 8.02 1.80 0.21
C LEU A 158 8.81 2.80 1.04
N TYR A 159 10.09 2.50 1.32
CA TYR A 159 10.95 3.42 2.06
C TYR A 159 11.11 4.76 1.34
N THR A 160 11.45 4.74 0.05
CA THR A 160 11.65 5.96 -0.75
C THR A 160 10.37 6.79 -0.79
N SER A 161 9.23 6.16 -1.05
CA SER A 161 7.93 6.83 -1.05
C SER A 161 7.58 7.41 0.32
N SER A 162 7.84 6.69 1.42
CA SER A 162 7.55 7.15 2.78
C SER A 162 8.40 8.35 3.23
N THR A 163 9.53 8.60 2.58
CA THR A 163 10.41 9.75 2.89
C THR A 163 10.02 11.03 2.14
N ILE A 164 9.04 10.97 1.25
CA ILE A 164 8.56 12.15 0.53
C ILE A 164 7.92 13.10 1.54
N THR A 165 8.60 14.25 1.76
CA THR A 165 8.14 15.28 2.69
C THR A 165 7.31 16.31 1.92
N TYR A 166 6.09 16.57 2.39
CA TYR A 166 5.26 17.61 1.81
C TYR A 166 4.55 18.39 2.93
N THR A 167 4.65 19.69 2.83
CA THR A 167 4.07 20.60 3.82
C THR A 167 2.59 20.86 3.53
N GLN A 168 2.18 20.77 2.26
CA GLN A 168 0.80 21.01 1.81
C GLN A 168 0.49 20.11 0.61
N MET A 169 -0.26 19.05 0.83
CA MET A 169 -0.72 18.16 -0.22
C MET A 169 -2.24 18.35 -0.38
N PRO A 170 -2.74 18.54 -1.60
CA PRO A 170 -4.19 18.56 -1.84
C PRO A 170 -4.83 17.28 -1.29
N PRO A 171 -6.05 17.34 -0.73
CA PRO A 171 -6.66 16.19 -0.05
C PRO A 171 -6.70 14.92 -0.90
N ARG A 172 -7.02 15.04 -2.19
CA ARG A 172 -7.10 13.91 -3.11
C ARG A 172 -5.72 13.32 -3.43
N VAL A 173 -4.70 14.17 -3.61
CA VAL A 173 -3.30 13.71 -3.77
C VAL A 173 -2.84 12.98 -2.52
N ARG A 174 -3.21 13.50 -1.35
CA ARG A 174 -2.91 12.85 -0.07
C ARG A 174 -3.57 11.49 0.03
N SER A 175 -4.84 11.38 -0.37
CA SER A 175 -5.55 10.10 -0.39
C SER A 175 -4.84 9.08 -1.29
N ALA A 176 -4.42 9.46 -2.49
CA ALA A 176 -3.68 8.57 -3.40
C ALA A 176 -2.33 8.14 -2.81
N TYR A 177 -1.61 9.09 -2.21
CA TYR A 177 -0.33 8.82 -1.58
C TYR A 177 -0.47 7.87 -0.39
N ASP A 178 -1.41 8.13 0.54
CA ASP A 178 -1.65 7.29 1.70
C ASP A 178 -2.10 5.88 1.28
N SER A 179 -2.97 5.76 0.24
CA SER A 179 -3.36 4.48 -0.35
C SER A 179 -2.15 3.72 -0.90
N CYS A 180 -1.27 4.41 -1.63
CA CYS A 180 -0.11 3.77 -2.23
C CYS A 180 0.89 3.26 -1.19
N LEU A 181 1.15 4.02 -0.11
CA LEU A 181 2.01 3.56 0.98
C LEU A 181 1.45 2.30 1.65
N GLU A 182 0.14 2.26 1.88
CA GLU A 182 -0.52 1.09 2.45
C GLU A 182 -0.41 -0.12 1.51
N LEU A 183 -0.70 0.05 0.22
CA LEU A 183 -0.63 -1.00 -0.79
C LEU A 183 0.79 -1.54 -0.98
N LEU A 184 1.81 -0.67 -0.89
CA LEU A 184 3.21 -1.10 -0.93
C LEU A 184 3.59 -1.89 0.33
N ASP A 185 3.13 -1.48 1.52
CA ASP A 185 3.36 -2.22 2.77
C ASP A 185 2.69 -3.60 2.75
N ASP A 186 1.45 -3.68 2.25
CA ASP A 186 0.75 -4.95 2.06
C ASP A 186 1.45 -5.85 1.03
N SER A 187 2.04 -5.26 -0.02
CA SER A 187 2.82 -6.01 -1.01
C SER A 187 4.12 -6.57 -0.42
N VAL A 188 4.81 -5.80 0.42
CA VAL A 188 6.01 -6.28 1.14
C VAL A 188 5.66 -7.47 2.04
N ASP A 189 4.53 -7.43 2.75
CA ASP A 189 4.06 -8.56 3.57
C ASP A 189 3.71 -9.78 2.70
N ALA A 190 2.99 -9.59 1.60
CA ALA A 190 2.63 -10.66 0.68
C ALA A 190 3.87 -11.33 0.06
N LEU A 191 4.84 -10.54 -0.40
CA LEU A 191 6.10 -11.03 -0.96
C LEU A 191 6.97 -11.74 0.09
N THR A 192 6.95 -11.28 1.35
CA THR A 192 7.65 -11.93 2.46
C THR A 192 7.07 -13.33 2.72
N ARG A 193 5.76 -13.47 2.71
CA ARG A 193 5.08 -14.76 2.83
C ARG A 193 5.39 -15.67 1.64
N ALA A 194 5.31 -15.14 0.42
CA ALA A 194 5.64 -15.87 -0.79
C ALA A 194 7.09 -16.41 -0.73
N LEU A 195 8.06 -15.56 -0.36
CA LEU A 195 9.46 -15.94 -0.23
C LEU A 195 9.68 -17.03 0.81
N SER A 196 9.03 -16.93 1.99
CA SER A 196 9.15 -17.94 3.05
C SER A 196 8.56 -19.30 2.63
N SER A 197 7.50 -19.28 1.81
CA SER A 197 6.81 -20.50 1.38
C SER A 197 7.47 -21.18 0.19
N VAL A 198 8.20 -20.45 -0.66
CA VAL A 198 8.95 -21.02 -1.80
C VAL A 198 9.98 -22.07 -1.36
N VAL A 199 10.56 -21.91 -0.16
CA VAL A 199 11.57 -22.83 0.40
C VAL A 199 10.94 -24.16 0.87
N VAL A 200 9.66 -24.17 1.25
CA VAL A 200 8.97 -25.27 1.93
C VAL A 200 8.00 -26.03 1.01
N VAL A 201 7.98 -25.73 -0.30
CA VAL A 201 6.95 -26.27 -1.23
C VAL A 201 6.94 -27.81 -1.22
N SER A 202 5.99 -28.39 -0.48
CA SER A 202 5.71 -29.82 -0.41
C SER A 202 4.21 -30.15 -0.62
N GLY A 203 3.38 -29.24 -1.19
CA GLY A 203 1.95 -29.48 -1.42
C GLY A 203 1.25 -28.43 -2.28
N ASP A 204 0.09 -28.81 -2.85
CA ASP A 204 -0.73 -27.98 -3.73
C ASP A 204 -1.26 -26.70 -3.03
N GLU A 205 -1.55 -26.77 -1.71
CA GLU A 205 -2.03 -25.61 -0.94
C GLU A 205 -0.96 -24.51 -0.89
N SER A 206 0.29 -24.87 -0.66
CA SER A 206 1.40 -23.89 -0.63
C SER A 206 1.64 -23.21 -1.98
N HIS A 207 1.41 -23.92 -3.08
CA HIS A 207 1.55 -23.36 -4.42
C HIS A 207 0.49 -22.31 -4.72
N SER A 208 -0.79 -22.61 -4.42
CA SER A 208 -1.89 -21.66 -4.66
C SER A 208 -1.76 -20.40 -3.81
N ASP A 209 -1.26 -20.54 -2.60
CA ASP A 209 -0.99 -19.43 -1.69
C ASP A 209 0.10 -18.50 -2.23
N VAL A 210 1.23 -19.05 -2.68
CA VAL A 210 2.31 -18.25 -3.29
C VAL A 210 1.81 -17.49 -4.52
N MET A 211 1.06 -18.17 -5.41
CA MET A 211 0.48 -17.52 -6.59
C MET A 211 -0.49 -16.40 -6.20
N THR A 212 -1.27 -16.59 -5.14
CA THR A 212 -2.20 -15.57 -4.64
C THR A 212 -1.46 -14.36 -4.06
N TRP A 213 -0.41 -14.56 -3.26
CA TRP A 213 0.37 -13.46 -2.71
C TRP A 213 1.10 -12.65 -3.76
N LEU A 214 1.67 -13.31 -4.78
CA LEU A 214 2.27 -12.61 -5.92
C LEU A 214 1.22 -11.81 -6.70
N SER A 215 0.07 -12.41 -6.99
CA SER A 215 -1.03 -11.71 -7.68
C SER A 215 -1.55 -10.52 -6.86
N SER A 216 -1.62 -10.65 -5.53
CA SER A 216 -1.97 -9.54 -4.64
C SER A 216 -0.97 -8.39 -4.74
N ALA A 217 0.34 -8.68 -4.71
CA ALA A 217 1.37 -7.65 -4.83
C ALA A 217 1.29 -6.91 -6.18
N MET A 218 0.96 -7.61 -7.27
CA MET A 218 0.76 -7.00 -8.58
C MET A 218 -0.47 -6.10 -8.61
N THR A 219 -1.61 -6.58 -8.09
CA THR A 219 -2.85 -5.79 -7.99
C THR A 219 -2.66 -4.55 -7.10
N ASN A 220 -1.95 -4.68 -5.99
CA ASN A 220 -1.66 -3.55 -5.09
C ASN A 220 -0.83 -2.47 -5.80
N HIS A 221 0.16 -2.89 -6.60
CA HIS A 221 0.94 -1.97 -7.43
C HIS A 221 0.04 -1.20 -8.41
N ASP A 222 -0.81 -1.91 -9.14
CA ASP A 222 -1.69 -1.31 -10.14
C ASP A 222 -2.70 -0.36 -9.45
N THR A 223 -3.28 -0.75 -8.33
CA THR A 223 -4.18 0.13 -7.53
C THR A 223 -3.46 1.38 -7.02
N CYS A 224 -2.18 1.28 -6.63
CA CYS A 224 -1.36 2.43 -6.24
C CYS A 224 -1.18 3.40 -7.40
N THR A 225 -0.84 2.91 -8.59
CA THR A 225 -0.64 3.75 -9.79
C THR A 225 -1.94 4.37 -10.28
N ASP A 226 -3.02 3.58 -10.31
CA ASP A 226 -4.37 4.04 -10.71
C ASP A 226 -4.87 5.17 -9.81
N GLY A 227 -4.61 5.09 -8.50
CA GLY A 227 -4.96 6.15 -7.56
C GLY A 227 -4.33 7.50 -7.90
N PHE A 228 -3.13 7.52 -8.48
CA PHE A 228 -2.49 8.73 -8.99
C PHE A 228 -2.98 9.13 -10.38
N ASP A 229 -3.46 8.19 -11.19
CA ASP A 229 -4.03 8.49 -12.50
C ASP A 229 -5.43 9.08 -12.40
N GLU A 230 -6.20 8.75 -11.37
CA GLU A 230 -7.47 9.40 -11.02
C GLU A 230 -7.33 10.90 -10.70
N ILE A 231 -6.10 11.40 -10.48
CA ILE A 231 -5.82 12.79 -10.09
C ILE A 231 -5.27 13.55 -11.29
N GLU A 232 -6.11 13.87 -12.26
CA GLU A 232 -5.71 14.63 -13.44
C GLU A 232 -5.05 15.98 -13.07
N GLY A 233 -3.77 16.15 -13.41
CA GLY A 233 -3.06 17.42 -13.32
C GLY A 233 -2.69 17.93 -11.92
N GLN A 234 -3.09 17.26 -10.84
CA GLN A 234 -2.86 17.73 -9.46
C GLN A 234 -1.70 17.04 -8.72
N GLY A 235 -1.23 15.89 -9.21
CA GLY A 235 -0.24 15.06 -8.50
C GLY A 235 1.16 15.67 -8.40
N GLY A 236 1.56 16.46 -9.40
CA GLY A 236 2.83 17.17 -9.43
C GLY A 236 4.03 16.31 -9.08
N GLU A 237 4.99 16.89 -8.36
CA GLU A 237 6.24 16.24 -7.96
C GLU A 237 6.04 14.97 -7.11
N VAL A 238 4.99 14.92 -6.29
CA VAL A 238 4.69 13.74 -5.45
C VAL A 238 4.33 12.53 -6.31
N LYS A 239 3.46 12.73 -7.32
CA LYS A 239 3.12 11.68 -8.30
C LYS A 239 4.39 11.18 -8.98
N ASP A 240 5.21 12.09 -9.51
CA ASP A 240 6.42 11.73 -10.26
C ASP A 240 7.42 10.95 -9.40
N GLN A 241 7.60 11.34 -8.14
CA GLN A 241 8.48 10.64 -7.21
C GLN A 241 7.97 9.25 -6.84
N VAL A 242 6.67 9.11 -6.54
CA VAL A 242 6.07 7.80 -6.20
C VAL A 242 6.09 6.88 -7.41
N ILE A 243 5.60 7.33 -8.58
CA ILE A 243 5.59 6.53 -9.81
C ILE A 243 7.00 6.13 -10.21
N GLY A 244 7.98 7.04 -10.07
CA GLY A 244 9.39 6.71 -10.28
C GLY A 244 9.93 5.65 -9.33
N ALA A 245 9.49 5.64 -8.06
CA ALA A 245 9.90 4.67 -7.08
C ALA A 245 9.29 3.27 -7.31
N VAL A 246 8.05 3.20 -7.81
CA VAL A 246 7.34 1.92 -8.07
C VAL A 246 7.54 1.38 -9.47
N LYS A 247 8.31 2.08 -10.31
CA LYS A 247 8.60 1.65 -11.67
C LYS A 247 9.15 0.21 -11.69
N ASP A 248 8.75 -0.57 -12.67
CA ASP A 248 9.18 -1.94 -12.95
C ASP A 248 8.76 -2.99 -11.90
N LEU A 249 8.09 -2.60 -10.79
CA LEU A 249 7.72 -3.53 -9.72
C LEU A 249 6.69 -4.58 -10.18
N SER A 250 5.68 -4.17 -10.93
CA SER A 250 4.65 -5.08 -11.48
C SER A 250 5.28 -6.09 -12.44
N GLU A 251 6.21 -5.63 -13.29
CA GLU A 251 6.96 -6.48 -14.23
C GLU A 251 7.82 -7.51 -13.48
N MET A 252 8.46 -7.12 -12.38
CA MET A 252 9.25 -8.04 -11.55
C MET A 252 8.38 -9.11 -10.91
N VAL A 253 7.19 -8.74 -10.39
CA VAL A 253 6.23 -9.70 -9.82
C VAL A 253 5.70 -10.63 -10.92
N SER A 254 5.40 -10.10 -12.10
CA SER A 254 4.98 -10.89 -13.27
C SER A 254 6.04 -11.94 -13.64
N ASN A 255 7.32 -11.56 -13.60
CA ASN A 255 8.41 -12.50 -13.82
C ASN A 255 8.46 -13.59 -12.74
N CYS A 256 8.31 -13.22 -11.44
CA CYS A 256 8.24 -14.20 -10.36
C CYS A 256 7.07 -15.19 -10.53
N LEU A 257 5.89 -14.70 -10.93
CA LEU A 257 4.72 -15.53 -11.24
C LEU A 257 5.01 -16.54 -12.35
N ALA A 258 5.56 -16.06 -13.46
CA ALA A 258 5.84 -16.90 -14.62
C ALA A 258 6.88 -17.99 -14.31
N ILE A 259 7.97 -17.62 -13.62
CA ILE A 259 9.04 -18.53 -13.23
C ILE A 259 8.51 -19.60 -12.26
N PHE A 260 7.75 -19.17 -11.25
CA PHE A 260 7.20 -20.08 -10.24
C PHE A 260 6.13 -21.02 -10.82
N ALA A 261 5.22 -20.51 -11.64
CA ALA A 261 4.21 -21.32 -12.34
C ALA A 261 4.85 -22.33 -13.30
N GLY A 262 5.97 -21.95 -13.96
CA GLY A 262 6.72 -22.82 -14.85
C GLY A 262 7.35 -24.02 -14.15
N LYS A 263 7.78 -23.88 -12.88
CA LYS A 263 8.34 -24.97 -12.08
C LYS A 263 7.34 -26.10 -11.84
N VAL A 264 6.08 -25.77 -11.57
CA VAL A 264 5.04 -26.77 -11.24
C VAL A 264 4.63 -27.57 -12.48
N LYS A 265 4.62 -26.94 -13.66
CA LYS A 265 4.34 -27.67 -14.92
C LYS A 265 5.39 -28.73 -15.22
N ASP A 266 6.66 -28.45 -14.90
CA ASP A 266 7.75 -29.41 -15.09
C ASP A 266 7.68 -30.61 -14.11
N LEU A 267 7.08 -30.40 -12.93
CA LEU A 267 6.91 -31.44 -11.91
C LEU A 267 5.66 -32.32 -12.11
N SER A 268 4.60 -31.77 -12.70
CA SER A 268 3.30 -32.48 -12.72
C SER A 268 3.09 -33.38 -13.91
N GLY A 269 3.87 -33.26 -15.01
CA GLY A 269 3.69 -34.09 -16.23
C GLY A 269 2.25 -34.09 -16.80
N VAL A 270 1.35 -33.31 -16.20
CA VAL A 270 -0.07 -33.26 -16.56
C VAL A 270 -0.27 -32.14 -17.58
N PRO A 271 -0.81 -32.43 -18.78
CA PRO A 271 -1.19 -31.36 -19.69
C PRO A 271 -2.24 -30.48 -19.02
N VAL A 272 -1.96 -29.18 -18.92
CA VAL A 272 -2.96 -28.19 -18.51
C VAL A 272 -4.04 -28.18 -19.58
N VAL A 273 -5.07 -28.96 -19.36
CA VAL A 273 -6.30 -28.86 -20.14
C VAL A 273 -6.91 -27.51 -19.75
N ASN A 274 -6.82 -26.54 -20.66
CA ASN A 274 -7.53 -25.27 -20.57
C ASN A 274 -9.05 -25.52 -20.69
N ASN A 275 -9.63 -26.18 -19.69
CA ASN A 275 -11.07 -26.22 -19.54
C ASN A 275 -11.49 -24.84 -19.00
N ARG A 276 -11.62 -23.85 -19.87
CA ARG A 276 -12.54 -22.75 -19.67
C ARG A 276 -13.95 -23.36 -19.68
N LYS A 277 -14.37 -23.92 -18.56
CA LYS A 277 -15.79 -24.08 -18.30
C LYS A 277 -16.34 -22.66 -18.16
N LEU A 278 -17.04 -22.18 -19.19
CA LEU A 278 -18.06 -21.18 -19.00
C LEU A 278 -18.92 -21.72 -17.84
N LEU A 279 -19.03 -20.96 -16.75
CA LEU A 279 -20.01 -21.24 -15.71
C LEU A 279 -21.36 -21.31 -16.44
N GLY A 280 -21.87 -22.54 -16.60
CA GLY A 280 -23.21 -22.76 -17.10
C GLY A 280 -24.19 -22.06 -16.17
N THR A 281 -25.22 -21.49 -16.74
CA THR A 281 -26.33 -20.79 -16.07
C THR A 281 -27.24 -21.74 -15.27
N GLU A 282 -26.79 -22.92 -14.90
CA GLU A 282 -27.51 -23.76 -13.95
C GLU A 282 -27.16 -23.28 -12.54
N GLU A 283 -28.16 -22.65 -11.90
CA GLU A 283 -28.17 -22.28 -10.49
C GLU A 283 -28.18 -23.52 -9.58
N THR A 284 -27.18 -24.38 -9.73
CA THR A 284 -26.86 -25.32 -8.66
C THR A 284 -26.02 -24.55 -7.63
N GLU A 285 -26.59 -24.36 -6.44
CA GLU A 285 -25.93 -23.78 -5.26
C GLU A 285 -24.77 -24.65 -4.76
N GLU A 286 -23.97 -25.21 -5.65
CA GLU A 286 -22.80 -25.98 -5.24
C GLU A 286 -21.70 -25.04 -4.77
N LEU A 287 -21.38 -25.16 -3.50
CA LEU A 287 -20.27 -24.45 -2.88
C LEU A 287 -18.95 -24.84 -3.58
N PRO A 288 -18.03 -23.88 -3.79
CA PRO A 288 -16.77 -24.12 -4.49
C PRO A 288 -15.96 -25.29 -3.89
N ASN A 289 -15.31 -26.08 -4.74
CA ASN A 289 -14.57 -27.27 -4.31
C ASN A 289 -13.37 -26.95 -3.40
N TRP A 290 -12.81 -25.72 -3.50
CA TRP A 290 -11.72 -25.25 -2.64
C TRP A 290 -12.16 -24.95 -1.20
N LEU A 291 -13.47 -24.94 -0.93
CA LEU A 291 -14.01 -24.69 0.40
C LEU A 291 -13.83 -25.91 1.29
N LYS A 292 -13.20 -25.75 2.46
CA LYS A 292 -12.99 -26.86 3.41
C LYS A 292 -14.33 -27.41 3.89
N ARG A 293 -14.35 -28.68 4.25
CA ARG A 293 -15.58 -29.38 4.66
C ARG A 293 -16.24 -28.71 5.86
N GLU A 294 -15.45 -28.28 6.85
CA GLU A 294 -15.95 -27.62 8.05
C GLU A 294 -16.64 -26.28 7.72
N ASP A 295 -16.07 -25.52 6.78
CA ASP A 295 -16.65 -24.27 6.32
C ASP A 295 -17.97 -24.50 5.53
N ARG A 296 -18.05 -25.58 4.74
CA ARG A 296 -19.29 -25.97 4.04
C ARG A 296 -20.40 -26.35 5.01
N GLU A 297 -20.08 -27.15 6.04
CA GLU A 297 -21.01 -27.54 7.09
C GLU A 297 -21.53 -26.31 7.84
N LEU A 298 -20.65 -25.37 8.17
CA LEU A 298 -21.02 -24.12 8.83
C LEU A 298 -21.95 -23.25 7.96
N LEU A 299 -21.67 -23.13 6.67
CA LEU A 299 -22.52 -22.38 5.73
C LEU A 299 -23.90 -23.07 5.50
N GLY A 300 -23.96 -24.38 5.63
CA GLY A 300 -25.20 -25.14 5.59
C GLY A 300 -26.04 -25.08 6.87
N THR A 301 -25.43 -24.63 7.98
CA THR A 301 -26.07 -24.58 9.29
C THR A 301 -27.10 -23.43 9.35
N PRO A 302 -28.34 -23.68 9.85
CA PRO A 302 -29.31 -22.60 10.08
C PRO A 302 -28.72 -21.50 10.98
N THR A 303 -29.04 -20.25 10.72
CA THR A 303 -28.50 -19.10 11.47
C THR A 303 -28.75 -19.19 12.98
N SER A 304 -29.87 -19.82 13.39
CA SER A 304 -30.21 -20.07 14.81
C SER A 304 -29.29 -21.07 15.51
N ALA A 305 -28.58 -21.91 14.77
CA ALA A 305 -27.68 -22.95 15.29
C ALA A 305 -26.18 -22.59 15.14
N ILE A 306 -25.88 -21.41 14.59
CA ILE A 306 -24.49 -20.95 14.42
C ILE A 306 -23.89 -20.60 15.79
N GLN A 307 -22.80 -21.28 16.15
CA GLN A 307 -21.99 -20.93 17.32
C GLN A 307 -20.97 -19.88 16.90
N ALA A 308 -21.34 -18.60 17.09
CA ALA A 308 -20.48 -17.48 16.80
C ALA A 308 -19.58 -17.13 17.99
N ASP A 309 -18.33 -16.75 17.71
CA ASP A 309 -17.42 -16.20 18.73
C ASP A 309 -17.84 -14.78 19.13
N ILE A 310 -18.38 -14.02 18.18
CA ILE A 310 -18.92 -12.69 18.39
C ILE A 310 -20.25 -12.57 17.64
N THR A 311 -21.24 -11.98 18.29
CA THR A 311 -22.50 -11.58 17.67
C THR A 311 -22.61 -10.07 17.61
N VAL A 312 -22.85 -9.52 16.43
CA VAL A 312 -23.12 -8.10 16.21
C VAL A 312 -24.61 -7.89 16.04
N SER A 313 -25.19 -6.96 16.81
CA SER A 313 -26.61 -6.61 16.71
C SER A 313 -26.86 -5.16 17.06
N LYS A 314 -27.56 -4.40 16.20
CA LYS A 314 -27.87 -2.98 16.43
C LYS A 314 -28.74 -2.74 17.63
N ASP A 315 -29.64 -3.65 17.94
CA ASP A 315 -30.57 -3.57 19.08
C ASP A 315 -29.89 -3.80 20.45
N GLY A 316 -28.59 -4.18 20.42
CA GLY A 316 -27.82 -4.46 21.63
C GLY A 316 -28.00 -5.87 22.19
N SER A 317 -28.75 -6.75 21.49
CA SER A 317 -28.87 -8.17 21.88
C SER A 317 -27.64 -9.01 21.54
N GLY A 318 -26.64 -8.43 20.85
CA GLY A 318 -25.36 -9.05 20.55
C GLY A 318 -24.24 -8.62 21.47
N THR A 319 -23.03 -9.15 21.21
CA THR A 319 -21.80 -8.79 21.94
C THR A 319 -21.39 -7.33 21.66
N PHE A 320 -21.58 -6.91 20.39
CA PHE A 320 -21.28 -5.55 19.93
C PHE A 320 -22.42 -4.99 19.09
N LYS A 321 -22.48 -3.67 18.98
CA LYS A 321 -23.47 -2.96 18.16
C LYS A 321 -22.98 -2.66 16.75
N THR A 322 -21.65 -2.68 16.54
CA THR A 322 -21.01 -2.33 15.27
C THR A 322 -20.10 -3.45 14.80
N ILE A 323 -19.94 -3.55 13.47
CA ILE A 323 -19.02 -4.52 12.84
C ILE A 323 -17.57 -4.11 13.10
N ALA A 324 -17.29 -2.80 13.09
CA ALA A 324 -15.96 -2.27 13.39
C ALA A 324 -15.46 -2.70 14.78
N GLU A 325 -16.32 -2.65 15.82
CA GLU A 325 -15.97 -3.13 17.17
C GLU A 325 -15.67 -4.62 17.19
N ALA A 326 -16.46 -5.43 16.46
CA ALA A 326 -16.25 -6.85 16.33
C ALA A 326 -14.90 -7.17 15.65
N ILE A 327 -14.58 -6.49 14.54
CA ILE A 327 -13.30 -6.61 13.85
C ILE A 327 -12.15 -6.26 14.80
N LYS A 328 -12.26 -5.14 15.52
CA LYS A 328 -11.23 -4.69 16.47
C LYS A 328 -10.98 -5.73 17.56
N LYS A 329 -12.04 -6.37 18.07
CA LYS A 329 -11.97 -7.36 19.14
C LYS A 329 -11.50 -8.73 18.67
N ALA A 330 -11.71 -9.10 17.42
CA ALA A 330 -11.27 -10.36 16.86
C ALA A 330 -9.76 -10.58 17.12
N PRO A 331 -9.32 -11.85 17.37
CA PRO A 331 -7.92 -12.15 17.65
C PRO A 331 -7.04 -11.91 16.41
N GLU A 332 -5.77 -11.59 16.63
CA GLU A 332 -4.74 -11.62 15.61
C GLU A 332 -4.13 -13.04 15.52
N HIS A 333 -3.68 -13.42 14.32
CA HIS A 333 -3.02 -14.71 14.06
C HIS A 333 -3.81 -15.94 14.58
N SER A 334 -5.14 -15.92 14.43
CA SER A 334 -5.96 -17.04 14.86
C SER A 334 -5.59 -18.30 14.08
N SER A 335 -5.34 -19.40 14.81
CA SER A 335 -5.09 -20.72 14.22
C SER A 335 -6.39 -21.47 13.87
N ARG A 336 -7.53 -21.03 14.40
CA ARG A 336 -8.85 -21.59 14.13
C ARG A 336 -9.76 -20.58 13.46
N ARG A 337 -10.83 -21.06 12.83
CA ARG A 337 -11.89 -20.21 12.32
C ARG A 337 -12.51 -19.39 13.47
N PHE A 338 -12.58 -18.06 13.30
CA PHE A 338 -13.21 -17.15 14.22
C PHE A 338 -14.47 -16.56 13.55
N VAL A 339 -15.63 -16.86 14.10
CA VAL A 339 -16.92 -16.55 13.48
C VAL A 339 -17.52 -15.29 14.08
N ILE A 340 -17.77 -14.31 13.24
CA ILE A 340 -18.50 -13.07 13.56
C ILE A 340 -19.87 -13.16 12.91
N TYR A 341 -20.91 -13.34 13.71
CA TYR A 341 -22.29 -13.36 13.25
C TYR A 341 -22.91 -11.97 13.33
N VAL A 342 -23.38 -11.48 12.18
CA VAL A 342 -23.99 -10.16 12.05
C VAL A 342 -25.48 -10.32 11.85
N LYS A 343 -26.29 -10.04 12.88
CA LYS A 343 -27.75 -10.16 12.83
C LYS A 343 -28.36 -9.23 11.79
N ALA A 344 -29.61 -9.51 11.42
CA ALA A 344 -30.38 -8.67 10.53
C ALA A 344 -30.38 -7.20 11.00
N GLY A 345 -30.20 -6.29 10.07
CA GLY A 345 -30.13 -4.85 10.32
C GLY A 345 -29.37 -4.12 9.22
N ARG A 346 -29.53 -2.80 9.21
CA ARG A 346 -28.75 -1.91 8.34
C ARG A 346 -27.62 -1.28 9.15
N TYR A 347 -26.38 -1.66 8.83
CA TYR A 347 -25.15 -1.17 9.44
C TYR A 347 -24.54 -0.09 8.56
N GLU A 348 -24.65 1.15 9.01
CA GLU A 348 -24.07 2.30 8.32
C GLU A 348 -22.68 2.54 8.94
N GLU A 349 -21.69 1.91 8.34
CA GLU A 349 -20.31 1.95 8.80
C GLU A 349 -19.39 2.23 7.60
N GLU A 350 -18.47 3.14 7.79
CA GLU A 350 -17.57 3.58 6.73
C GLU A 350 -16.20 2.95 6.89
N ASN A 351 -15.66 2.47 5.78
CA ASN A 351 -14.29 1.95 5.68
C ASN A 351 -14.00 0.87 6.73
N LEU A 352 -14.82 -0.17 6.74
CA LEU A 352 -14.57 -1.35 7.55
C LEU A 352 -13.30 -2.05 7.06
N LYS A 353 -12.29 -2.08 7.90
CA LYS A 353 -10.99 -2.62 7.54
C LYS A 353 -10.62 -3.80 8.42
N VAL A 354 -10.37 -4.94 7.79
CA VAL A 354 -9.83 -6.13 8.44
C VAL A 354 -8.32 -6.13 8.26
N GLY A 355 -7.59 -5.82 9.33
CA GLY A 355 -6.12 -5.76 9.28
C GLY A 355 -5.51 -7.12 8.96
N ARG A 356 -4.39 -7.15 8.23
CA ARG A 356 -3.70 -8.36 7.74
C ARG A 356 -3.32 -9.40 8.82
N LYS A 357 -3.22 -8.99 10.08
CA LYS A 357 -2.99 -9.89 11.21
C LYS A 357 -4.25 -10.63 11.68
N LYS A 358 -5.44 -10.19 11.26
CA LYS A 358 -6.73 -10.80 11.61
C LYS A 358 -7.00 -11.98 10.68
N THR A 359 -6.35 -13.10 10.94
CA THR A 359 -6.44 -14.32 10.11
C THR A 359 -7.61 -15.21 10.54
N ASN A 360 -8.11 -16.02 9.59
CA ASN A 360 -9.19 -16.99 9.81
C ASN A 360 -10.52 -16.40 10.29
N LEU A 361 -10.84 -15.14 9.95
CA LEU A 361 -12.15 -14.56 10.24
C LEU A 361 -13.21 -15.03 9.24
N MET A 362 -14.40 -15.28 9.74
CA MET A 362 -15.59 -15.58 8.96
C MET A 362 -16.74 -14.69 9.41
N PHE A 363 -17.32 -13.95 8.46
CA PHE A 363 -18.51 -13.14 8.70
C PHE A 363 -19.73 -13.87 8.16
N ILE A 364 -20.77 -14.01 8.98
CA ILE A 364 -22.04 -14.63 8.60
C ILE A 364 -23.17 -13.67 8.91
N GLY A 365 -24.04 -13.44 7.96
CA GLY A 365 -25.25 -12.61 8.12
C GLY A 365 -26.53 -13.42 8.03
N ASP A 366 -27.68 -12.80 8.35
CA ASP A 366 -29.02 -13.42 8.29
C ASP A 366 -29.55 -13.61 6.86
N GLY A 367 -28.84 -13.10 5.86
CA GLY A 367 -29.19 -13.30 4.47
C GLY A 367 -29.25 -12.02 3.66
N LYS A 368 -29.40 -12.21 2.34
CA LYS A 368 -29.53 -11.12 1.36
C LYS A 368 -30.68 -10.18 1.72
N GLY A 369 -30.40 -8.88 1.83
CA GLY A 369 -31.39 -7.86 2.17
C GLY A 369 -31.82 -7.84 3.65
N LYS A 370 -31.38 -8.81 4.47
CA LYS A 370 -31.62 -8.81 5.92
C LYS A 370 -30.46 -8.18 6.66
N THR A 371 -29.25 -8.64 6.43
CA THR A 371 -28.02 -7.99 6.92
C THR A 371 -27.46 -7.10 5.82
N VAL A 372 -27.49 -5.78 6.02
CA VAL A 372 -27.09 -4.80 5.01
C VAL A 372 -26.00 -3.91 5.60
N ILE A 373 -24.85 -3.87 4.93
CA ILE A 373 -23.73 -2.98 5.27
C ILE A 373 -23.68 -1.86 4.24
N THR A 374 -23.66 -0.61 4.68
CA THR A 374 -23.62 0.56 3.81
C THR A 374 -22.61 1.57 4.29
N GLY A 375 -21.96 2.25 3.34
CA GLY A 375 -21.10 3.41 3.57
C GLY A 375 -21.51 4.57 2.66
N GLY A 376 -21.04 5.77 2.97
CA GLY A 376 -21.40 7.00 2.26
C GLY A 376 -20.24 7.69 1.55
N LYS A 377 -19.02 7.16 1.66
CA LYS A 377 -17.83 7.75 1.05
C LYS A 377 -17.83 7.62 -0.48
N SER A 378 -17.38 8.66 -1.14
CA SER A 378 -17.31 8.72 -2.60
C SER A 378 -16.07 9.53 -3.05
N ILE A 379 -15.77 9.49 -4.32
CA ILE A 379 -14.70 10.32 -4.92
C ILE A 379 -14.99 11.83 -4.78
N ALA A 380 -16.24 12.22 -4.52
CA ALA A 380 -16.61 13.62 -4.26
C ALA A 380 -16.15 14.13 -2.88
N ASP A 381 -15.68 13.23 -2.01
CA ASP A 381 -15.13 13.54 -0.70
C ASP A 381 -13.59 13.70 -0.75
N ASP A 382 -13.03 13.96 -1.94
CA ASP A 382 -11.59 14.06 -2.20
C ASP A 382 -10.81 12.77 -1.86
N LEU A 383 -11.47 11.62 -2.00
CA LEU A 383 -10.88 10.30 -1.79
C LEU A 383 -10.60 9.61 -3.14
N THR A 384 -9.60 8.72 -3.15
CA THR A 384 -9.41 7.75 -4.22
C THR A 384 -10.44 6.63 -4.12
N THR A 385 -10.68 5.92 -5.22
CA THR A 385 -11.58 4.76 -5.27
C THR A 385 -11.26 3.73 -4.18
N PHE A 386 -9.98 3.51 -3.88
CA PHE A 386 -9.53 2.61 -2.82
C PHE A 386 -10.10 2.98 -1.44
N HIS A 387 -10.13 4.28 -1.08
CA HIS A 387 -10.63 4.75 0.21
C HIS A 387 -12.15 4.92 0.28
N THR A 388 -12.88 4.72 -0.83
CA THR A 388 -14.34 4.79 -0.85
C THR A 388 -15.01 3.44 -0.55
N ALA A 389 -14.24 2.36 -0.43
CA ALA A 389 -14.76 1.05 -0.11
C ALA A 389 -15.47 1.06 1.26
N THR A 390 -16.64 0.44 1.32
CA THR A 390 -17.40 0.29 2.58
C THR A 390 -16.79 -0.80 3.46
N PHE A 391 -16.28 -1.90 2.81
CA PHE A 391 -15.71 -3.07 3.48
C PHE A 391 -14.51 -3.58 2.68
#